data_3e717787c059f661f2e98c2777efdce7
#
_entry.id   3e717787c059f661f2e98c2777efdce7
#
_cell.length_a   1.000
_cell.length_b   1.000
_cell.length_c   1.000
_cell.angle_alpha   90.00
_cell.angle_beta   90.00
_cell.angle_gamma   90.00
#
_symmetry.space_group_name_H-M   'P 1'
#
loop_
_entity.id
_entity.type
_entity.pdbx_description
1 polymer ?
#
loop_
_entity_poly.entity_id
_entity_poly.type
_entity_poly.pdbx_seq_one_letter_code
_entity_poly.pdbx_strand_id
1 'polypeptide(L)'
;MCNCAGNLAVVPDAVVILAGGTAKRLGGVSKPDYRVGGTRLIDWVFAEIERTRFSGRVVVVAPERLSVPSRVVLTLEDPPLGGPLAGLNAGVSQLGDLPDSAVVAVMPCDAPLTPRLWGNLCAQLEGCAGAAPLTDDGETRLQYLHGCYRLDALRGLPQVRNRSIRSGFSRLEVAAVADPQHYCMDVDTPEDARKLATRLEIPPDVVEA
;
A
#
# COMPACT_ATOMS: atom_id res chain seq x y z
N MET A 1 2.50 -10.20 -39.26
CA MET A 1 3.45 -9.34 -38.54
C MET A 1 2.82 -9.05 -37.18
N CYS A 2 3.24 -9.81 -36.15
CA CYS A 2 2.75 -9.64 -34.79
C CYS A 2 3.34 -8.34 -34.22
N ASN A 3 2.48 -7.37 -33.97
CA ASN A 3 2.85 -6.11 -33.32
C ASN A 3 2.98 -6.38 -31.82
N CYS A 4 4.16 -6.81 -31.36
CA CYS A 4 4.51 -6.84 -29.95
C CYS A 4 4.78 -5.41 -29.46
N ALA A 5 3.73 -4.57 -29.42
CA ALA A 5 3.76 -3.38 -28.58
C ALA A 5 3.86 -3.88 -27.14
N GLY A 6 5.06 -3.78 -26.56
CA GLY A 6 5.27 -4.09 -25.16
C GLY A 6 4.29 -3.27 -24.34
N ASN A 7 3.33 -3.97 -23.73
CA ASN A 7 2.39 -3.38 -22.79
C ASN A 7 3.22 -2.91 -21.59
N LEU A 8 3.63 -1.64 -21.61
CA LEU A 8 4.21 -1.00 -20.42
C LEU A 8 3.17 -1.17 -19.32
N ALA A 9 3.49 -1.97 -18.31
CA ALA A 9 2.61 -2.15 -17.18
C ALA A 9 2.23 -0.75 -16.66
N VAL A 10 0.94 -0.45 -16.67
CA VAL A 10 0.46 0.83 -16.16
C VAL A 10 0.78 0.87 -14.67
N VAL A 11 1.63 1.79 -14.26
CA VAL A 11 2.00 2.00 -12.85
C VAL A 11 1.37 3.31 -12.36
N PRO A 12 1.09 3.46 -11.07
CA PRO A 12 0.56 4.70 -10.51
C PRO A 12 1.56 5.87 -10.65
N ASP A 13 1.09 7.11 -10.52
CA ASP A 13 1.91 8.33 -10.53
C ASP A 13 2.53 8.62 -9.15
N ALA A 14 1.88 8.16 -8.09
CA ALA A 14 2.37 8.27 -6.72
C ALA A 14 1.93 7.06 -5.87
N VAL A 15 2.58 6.86 -4.74
CA VAL A 15 2.17 5.87 -3.74
C VAL A 15 2.15 6.50 -2.35
N VAL A 16 1.09 6.22 -1.58
CA VAL A 16 0.96 6.55 -0.17
C VAL A 16 1.01 5.27 0.64
N ILE A 17 2.03 5.13 1.49
CA ILE A 17 2.27 3.97 2.34
C ILE A 17 1.90 4.32 3.77
N LEU A 18 0.92 3.62 4.35
CA LEU A 18 0.55 3.78 5.75
C LEU A 18 1.42 2.88 6.63
N ALA A 19 2.30 3.49 7.42
CA ALA A 19 3.27 2.80 8.27
C ALA A 19 3.15 3.17 9.76
N GLY A 20 1.98 3.62 10.20
CA GLY A 20 1.68 4.12 11.55
C GLY A 20 1.11 3.07 12.53
N GLY A 21 1.30 1.80 12.34
CA GLY A 21 0.75 0.73 13.20
C GLY A 21 1.71 0.23 14.27
N THR A 22 1.17 -0.24 15.43
CA THR A 22 1.94 -0.95 16.47
C THR A 22 1.77 -2.47 16.30
N ALA A 23 2.86 -3.20 16.13
CA ALA A 23 2.87 -4.65 15.96
C ALA A 23 2.79 -5.38 17.32
N LYS A 24 1.67 -5.23 18.04
CA LYS A 24 1.48 -5.86 19.37
C LYS A 24 1.67 -7.39 19.35
N ARG A 25 1.24 -8.05 18.26
CA ARG A 25 1.33 -9.51 18.08
C ARG A 25 2.71 -9.98 17.60
N LEU A 26 3.56 -9.06 17.15
CA LEU A 26 4.93 -9.31 16.70
C LEU A 26 5.97 -8.83 17.74
N GLY A 27 5.67 -8.97 19.03
CA GLY A 27 6.57 -8.61 20.11
C GLY A 27 6.65 -7.09 20.43
N GLY A 28 5.68 -6.27 19.96
CA GLY A 28 5.61 -4.84 20.26
C GLY A 28 6.58 -3.97 19.45
N VAL A 29 7.28 -4.54 18.49
CA VAL A 29 8.12 -3.81 17.54
C VAL A 29 7.25 -2.95 16.62
N SER A 30 7.76 -1.82 16.14
CA SER A 30 7.11 -1.04 15.10
C SER A 30 6.90 -1.90 13.84
N LYS A 31 5.69 -1.97 13.29
CA LYS A 31 5.40 -2.83 12.12
C LYS A 31 6.36 -2.61 10.94
N PRO A 32 6.64 -1.37 10.50
CA PRO A 32 7.59 -1.13 9.40
C PRO A 32 9.01 -1.60 9.71
N ASP A 33 9.41 -1.69 10.98
CA ASP A 33 10.74 -2.13 11.41
C ASP A 33 10.83 -3.64 11.69
N TYR A 34 9.71 -4.37 11.66
CA TYR A 34 9.71 -5.81 11.82
C TYR A 34 10.51 -6.47 10.67
N ARG A 35 11.35 -7.46 10.99
CA ARG A 35 12.25 -8.07 10.02
C ARG A 35 11.78 -9.43 9.55
N VAL A 36 11.88 -9.63 8.24
CA VAL A 36 11.66 -10.91 7.57
C VAL A 36 12.91 -11.21 6.76
N GLY A 37 13.62 -12.29 7.08
CA GLY A 37 14.91 -12.59 6.46
C GLY A 37 15.95 -11.48 6.66
N GLY A 38 16.03 -10.91 7.86
CA GLY A 38 16.95 -9.83 8.20
C GLY A 38 16.61 -8.44 7.64
N THR A 39 15.66 -8.33 6.71
CA THR A 39 15.24 -7.06 6.05
C THR A 39 13.92 -6.56 6.65
N ARG A 40 13.81 -5.24 6.89
CA ARG A 40 12.59 -4.65 7.45
C ARG A 40 11.42 -4.75 6.46
N LEU A 41 10.17 -4.82 6.96
CA LEU A 41 8.98 -4.83 6.10
C LEU A 41 8.93 -3.61 5.18
N ILE A 42 9.25 -2.42 5.69
CA ILE A 42 9.26 -1.21 4.86
C ILE A 42 10.32 -1.26 3.74
N ASP A 43 11.47 -1.90 3.98
CA ASP A 43 12.51 -2.05 2.97
C ASP A 43 12.08 -3.08 1.90
N TRP A 44 11.34 -4.13 2.28
CA TRP A 44 10.70 -5.04 1.33
C TRP A 44 9.66 -4.33 0.47
N VAL A 45 8.86 -3.43 1.06
CA VAL A 45 7.93 -2.59 0.30
C VAL A 45 8.67 -1.77 -0.75
N PHE A 46 9.77 -1.10 -0.38
CA PHE A 46 10.56 -0.33 -1.35
C PHE A 46 11.15 -1.20 -2.45
N ALA A 47 11.66 -2.39 -2.12
CA ALA A 47 12.21 -3.33 -3.09
C ALA A 47 11.14 -3.80 -4.10
N GLU A 48 9.92 -4.09 -3.64
CA GLU A 48 8.82 -4.50 -4.52
C GLU A 48 8.30 -3.34 -5.39
N ILE A 49 8.28 -2.11 -4.87
CA ILE A 49 8.00 -0.90 -5.66
C ILE A 49 9.03 -0.73 -6.79
N GLU A 50 10.31 -0.87 -6.49
CA GLU A 50 11.39 -0.76 -7.49
C GLU A 50 11.26 -1.81 -8.61
N ARG A 51 10.82 -3.03 -8.29
CA ARG A 51 10.56 -4.10 -9.28
C ARG A 51 9.49 -3.72 -10.31
N THR A 52 8.54 -2.86 -9.96
CA THR A 52 7.51 -2.37 -10.91
C THR A 52 8.05 -1.31 -11.88
N ARG A 53 9.30 -0.88 -11.74
CA ARG A 53 9.90 0.27 -12.46
C ARG A 53 9.17 1.59 -12.17
N PHE A 54 8.53 1.68 -11.02
CA PHE A 54 7.88 2.90 -10.56
C PHE A 54 8.91 4.02 -10.38
N SER A 55 8.60 5.20 -10.90
CA SER A 55 9.47 6.39 -10.82
C SER A 55 8.75 7.62 -10.24
N GLY A 56 7.52 7.44 -9.76
CA GLY A 56 6.70 8.50 -9.18
C GLY A 56 7.08 8.86 -7.74
N ARG A 57 6.23 9.63 -7.11
CA ARG A 57 6.44 10.07 -5.71
C ARG A 57 6.06 8.98 -4.72
N VAL A 58 6.93 8.74 -3.74
CA VAL A 58 6.67 7.87 -2.59
C VAL A 58 6.45 8.74 -1.35
N VAL A 59 5.29 8.58 -0.72
CA VAL A 59 4.93 9.21 0.56
C VAL A 59 4.73 8.12 1.60
N VAL A 60 5.42 8.20 2.72
CA VAL A 60 5.24 7.32 3.88
C VAL A 60 4.61 8.09 5.02
N VAL A 61 3.50 7.59 5.53
CA VAL A 61 2.81 8.14 6.69
C VAL A 61 3.26 7.38 7.92
N ALA A 62 4.18 7.98 8.68
CA ALA A 62 4.78 7.38 9.87
C ALA A 62 5.41 8.44 10.78
N PRO A 63 5.68 8.12 12.05
CA PRO A 63 6.47 8.99 12.93
C PRO A 63 7.88 9.27 12.36
N GLU A 64 8.42 10.45 12.62
CA GLU A 64 9.74 10.92 12.14
C GLU A 64 10.92 9.99 12.48
N ARG A 65 10.78 9.15 13.51
CA ARG A 65 11.80 8.17 13.89
C ARG A 65 11.98 7.04 12.88
N LEU A 66 11.03 6.86 11.93
CA LEU A 66 11.16 5.84 10.90
C LEU A 66 12.21 6.26 9.89
N SER A 67 13.28 5.49 9.80
CA SER A 67 14.32 5.72 8.79
C SER A 67 13.83 5.26 7.41
N VAL A 68 13.81 6.19 6.45
CA VAL A 68 13.43 5.96 5.04
C VAL A 68 14.48 6.59 4.12
N PRO A 69 14.58 6.16 2.85
CA PRO A 69 15.46 6.80 1.87
C PRO A 69 15.13 8.29 1.67
N SER A 70 16.15 9.13 1.41
CA SER A 70 15.98 10.59 1.26
C SER A 70 15.04 11.04 0.13
N ARG A 71 14.79 10.17 -0.84
CA ARG A 71 13.81 10.41 -1.93
C ARG A 71 12.35 10.22 -1.51
N VAL A 72 12.11 9.66 -0.31
CA VAL A 72 10.77 9.39 0.22
C VAL A 72 10.31 10.57 1.04
N VAL A 73 9.09 11.04 0.81
CA VAL A 73 8.45 12.05 1.65
C VAL A 73 7.89 11.37 2.90
N LEU A 74 8.39 11.74 4.07
CA LEU A 74 7.86 11.27 5.34
C LEU A 74 6.89 12.30 5.91
N THR A 75 5.70 11.87 6.32
CA THR A 75 4.66 12.72 6.91
C THR A 75 3.89 11.97 7.98
N LEU A 76 3.11 12.69 8.76
CA LEU A 76 2.19 12.13 9.76
C LEU A 76 0.99 13.07 9.90
N GLU A 77 -0.16 12.52 10.24
CA GLU A 77 -1.34 13.32 10.57
C GLU A 77 -1.13 14.11 11.89
N ASP A 78 -1.66 15.34 11.93
CA ASP A 78 -1.60 16.21 13.12
C ASP A 78 -3.02 16.54 13.63
N PRO A 79 -3.27 16.26 14.93
CA PRO A 79 -2.46 15.51 15.88
C PRO A 79 -2.35 14.02 15.52
N PRO A 80 -1.28 13.31 15.97
CA PRO A 80 -1.08 11.88 15.68
C PRO A 80 -2.22 10.98 16.19
N LEU A 81 -2.26 9.73 15.73
CA LEU A 81 -3.25 8.70 16.12
C LEU A 81 -4.69 9.04 15.72
N GLY A 82 -4.85 9.74 14.60
CA GLY A 82 -6.17 10.03 14.00
C GLY A 82 -6.85 8.88 13.30
N GLY A 83 -6.19 7.72 13.23
CA GLY A 83 -6.65 6.52 12.54
C GLY A 83 -6.29 6.51 11.05
N PRO A 84 -6.54 5.39 10.36
CA PRO A 84 -6.00 5.17 9.00
C PRO A 84 -6.51 6.18 7.96
N LEU A 85 -7.73 6.68 8.09
CA LEU A 85 -8.27 7.70 7.18
C LEU A 85 -7.55 9.05 7.37
N ALA A 86 -7.27 9.46 8.59
CA ALA A 86 -6.52 10.70 8.88
C ALA A 86 -5.08 10.59 8.37
N GLY A 87 -4.44 9.44 8.56
CA GLY A 87 -3.11 9.16 8.01
C GLY A 87 -3.11 9.21 6.47
N LEU A 88 -4.10 8.60 5.82
CA LEU A 88 -4.23 8.67 4.36
C LEU A 88 -4.38 10.13 3.88
N ASN A 89 -5.23 10.93 4.53
CA ASN A 89 -5.41 12.34 4.18
C ASN A 89 -4.10 13.13 4.33
N ALA A 90 -3.31 12.87 5.38
CA ALA A 90 -1.99 13.48 5.55
C ALA A 90 -1.03 13.08 4.42
N GLY A 91 -1.04 11.82 3.99
CA GLY A 91 -0.25 11.36 2.84
C GLY A 91 -0.69 12.03 1.53
N VAL A 92 -1.98 12.08 1.26
CA VAL A 92 -2.55 12.72 0.05
C VAL A 92 -2.24 14.21 -0.01
N SER A 93 -2.19 14.91 1.12
CA SER A 93 -1.83 16.34 1.15
C SER A 93 -0.42 16.64 0.62
N GLN A 94 0.48 15.65 0.64
CA GLN A 94 1.85 15.77 0.09
C GLN A 94 1.90 15.65 -1.45
N LEU A 95 0.76 15.44 -2.10
CA LEU A 95 0.61 15.29 -3.55
C LEU A 95 -0.04 16.52 -4.20
N GLY A 96 0.04 17.69 -3.57
CA GLY A 96 -0.67 18.90 -3.97
C GLY A 96 -0.33 19.42 -5.38
N ASP A 97 0.86 19.12 -5.88
CA ASP A 97 1.36 19.51 -7.20
C ASP A 97 1.00 18.53 -8.35
N LEU A 98 0.45 17.35 -8.02
CA LEU A 98 -0.02 16.41 -9.03
C LEU A 98 -1.42 16.78 -9.54
N PRO A 99 -1.74 16.49 -10.81
CA PRO A 99 -3.06 16.76 -11.37
C PRO A 99 -4.12 15.85 -10.73
N ASP A 100 -5.37 16.30 -10.72
CA ASP A 100 -6.50 15.55 -10.17
C ASP A 100 -6.71 14.18 -10.83
N SER A 101 -6.32 14.04 -12.09
CA SER A 101 -6.37 12.78 -12.83
C SER A 101 -5.25 11.79 -12.50
N ALA A 102 -4.25 12.20 -11.71
CA ALA A 102 -3.15 11.32 -11.32
C ALA A 102 -3.68 10.06 -10.58
N VAL A 103 -3.02 8.95 -10.81
CA VAL A 103 -3.33 7.68 -10.15
C VAL A 103 -2.41 7.50 -8.95
N VAL A 104 -3.00 7.25 -7.80
CA VAL A 104 -2.28 7.06 -6.53
C VAL A 104 -2.54 5.65 -6.01
N ALA A 105 -1.48 4.89 -5.81
CA ALA A 105 -1.55 3.65 -5.06
C ALA A 105 -1.60 3.95 -3.56
N VAL A 106 -2.47 3.27 -2.85
CA VAL A 106 -2.56 3.29 -1.39
C VAL A 106 -2.24 1.90 -0.88
N MET A 107 -1.32 1.78 0.06
CA MET A 107 -0.96 0.50 0.63
C MET A 107 -0.49 0.60 2.09
N PRO A 108 -0.67 -0.46 2.90
CA PRO A 108 -0.04 -0.55 4.20
C PRO A 108 1.41 -1.05 4.07
N CYS A 109 2.24 -0.77 5.09
CA CYS A 109 3.65 -1.20 5.10
C CYS A 109 3.84 -2.69 5.39
N ASP A 110 2.82 -3.38 5.86
CA ASP A 110 2.84 -4.80 6.27
C ASP A 110 2.38 -5.77 5.18
N ALA A 111 2.04 -5.26 3.99
CA ALA A 111 1.73 -6.05 2.80
C ALA A 111 2.72 -5.75 1.65
N PRO A 112 3.98 -6.16 1.74
CA PRO A 112 5.03 -5.77 0.79
C PRO A 112 4.75 -6.16 -0.66
N LEU A 113 3.94 -7.21 -0.90
CA LEU A 113 3.68 -7.72 -2.24
C LEU A 113 2.56 -6.96 -2.99
N THR A 114 1.87 -6.03 -2.34
CA THR A 114 0.80 -5.22 -2.96
C THR A 114 1.19 -4.57 -4.30
N PRO A 115 2.43 -4.06 -4.51
CA PRO A 115 2.83 -3.47 -5.78
C PRO A 115 2.69 -4.41 -6.99
N ARG A 116 2.68 -5.73 -6.79
CA ARG A 116 2.47 -6.71 -7.86
C ARG A 116 1.06 -6.67 -8.46
N LEU A 117 0.09 -6.04 -7.76
CA LEU A 117 -1.30 -5.86 -8.23
C LEU A 117 -1.49 -4.57 -9.05
N TRP A 118 -0.57 -3.61 -8.99
CA TRP A 118 -0.79 -2.26 -9.55
C TRP A 118 -1.19 -2.26 -11.02
N GLY A 119 -0.57 -3.09 -11.83
CA GLY A 119 -0.92 -3.20 -13.24
C GLY A 119 -2.39 -3.58 -13.47
N ASN A 120 -2.88 -4.57 -12.71
CA ASN A 120 -4.27 -5.01 -12.80
C ASN A 120 -5.24 -3.96 -12.24
N LEU A 121 -4.87 -3.31 -11.13
CA LEU A 121 -5.70 -2.27 -10.50
C LEU A 121 -5.82 -1.04 -11.40
N CYS A 122 -4.70 -0.54 -11.94
CA CYS A 122 -4.70 0.61 -12.82
C CYS A 122 -5.49 0.37 -14.11
N ALA A 123 -5.51 -0.86 -14.64
CA ALA A 123 -6.28 -1.22 -15.81
C ALA A 123 -7.80 -1.15 -15.60
N GLN A 124 -8.28 -1.13 -14.36
CA GLN A 124 -9.72 -1.09 -14.02
C GLN A 124 -10.22 0.31 -13.61
N LEU A 125 -9.41 1.35 -13.83
CA LEU A 125 -9.79 2.73 -13.42
C LEU A 125 -10.70 3.46 -14.39
N GLU A 126 -11.02 2.88 -15.55
CA GLU A 126 -11.93 3.52 -16.51
C GLU A 126 -13.34 3.63 -15.93
N GLY A 127 -13.84 4.86 -15.84
CA GLY A 127 -15.19 5.15 -15.29
C GLY A 127 -15.31 5.07 -13.77
N CYS A 128 -14.27 4.67 -13.03
CA CYS A 128 -14.28 4.48 -11.59
C CYS A 128 -13.40 5.49 -10.84
N ALA A 129 -13.73 5.74 -9.58
CA ALA A 129 -12.91 6.53 -8.66
C ALA A 129 -11.64 5.79 -8.23
N GLY A 130 -11.65 4.46 -8.29
CA GLY A 130 -10.53 3.61 -7.93
C GLY A 130 -10.79 2.13 -8.22
N ALA A 131 -9.77 1.32 -7.95
CA ALA A 131 -9.83 -0.14 -7.99
C ALA A 131 -9.14 -0.73 -6.76
N ALA A 132 -9.71 -1.77 -6.17
CA ALA A 132 -9.17 -2.44 -4.99
C ALA A 132 -9.32 -3.96 -5.10
N PRO A 133 -8.39 -4.74 -4.51
CA PRO A 133 -8.49 -6.18 -4.54
C PRO A 133 -9.64 -6.68 -3.66
N LEU A 134 -10.21 -7.81 -4.08
CA LEU A 134 -11.13 -8.60 -3.28
C LEU A 134 -10.35 -9.64 -2.49
N THR A 135 -10.61 -9.75 -1.20
CA THR A 135 -10.24 -10.95 -0.44
C THR A 135 -11.41 -11.92 -0.39
N ASP A 136 -11.08 -13.20 -0.44
CA ASP A 136 -12.04 -14.31 -0.38
C ASP A 136 -11.72 -15.21 0.82
N ASP A 137 -11.71 -14.61 2.00
CA ASP A 137 -11.49 -15.26 3.30
C ASP A 137 -12.82 -15.64 3.99
N GLY A 138 -13.82 -16.00 3.19
CA GLY A 138 -15.17 -16.37 3.63
C GLY A 138 -16.19 -15.24 3.62
N GLU A 139 -15.75 -13.99 3.51
CA GLU A 139 -16.58 -12.83 3.18
C GLU A 139 -15.86 -12.00 2.12
N THR A 140 -16.41 -11.95 0.91
CA THR A 140 -15.88 -11.15 -0.19
C THR A 140 -15.87 -9.67 0.20
N ARG A 141 -14.69 -9.08 0.42
CA ARG A 141 -14.53 -7.69 0.85
C ARG A 141 -13.49 -6.98 0.01
N LEU A 142 -13.78 -5.71 -0.31
CA LEU A 142 -12.79 -4.81 -0.91
C LEU A 142 -11.74 -4.41 0.11
N GLN A 143 -10.48 -4.59 -0.25
CA GLN A 143 -9.31 -4.20 0.54
C GLN A 143 -8.85 -2.79 0.13
N TYR A 144 -9.57 -1.79 0.57
CA TYR A 144 -9.36 -0.38 0.16
C TYR A 144 -7.94 0.15 0.38
N LEU A 145 -7.20 -0.37 1.35
CA LEU A 145 -5.80 0.04 1.60
C LEU A 145 -4.78 -0.57 0.63
N HIS A 146 -5.22 -1.44 -0.29
CA HIS A 146 -4.35 -2.08 -1.29
C HIS A 146 -4.73 -1.66 -2.71
N GLY A 147 -5.39 -0.50 -2.86
CA GLY A 147 -5.99 -0.05 -4.11
C GLY A 147 -5.19 1.02 -4.83
N CYS A 148 -5.60 1.26 -6.08
CA CYS A 148 -5.21 2.41 -6.87
C CYS A 148 -6.42 3.32 -7.08
N TYR A 149 -6.24 4.63 -6.93
CA TYR A 149 -7.32 5.61 -6.93
C TYR A 149 -6.96 6.85 -7.72
N ARG A 150 -7.94 7.54 -8.31
CA ARG A 150 -7.75 8.89 -8.82
C ARG A 150 -7.49 9.86 -7.67
N LEU A 151 -6.59 10.79 -7.86
CA LEU A 151 -6.20 11.74 -6.82
C LEU A 151 -7.35 12.65 -6.40
N ASP A 152 -8.22 13.08 -7.32
CA ASP A 152 -9.42 13.86 -7.00
C ASP A 152 -10.37 13.10 -6.06
N ALA A 153 -10.56 11.80 -6.26
CA ALA A 153 -11.36 10.96 -5.39
C ALA A 153 -10.77 10.87 -3.97
N LEU A 154 -9.44 10.76 -3.86
CA LEU A 154 -8.77 10.76 -2.55
C LEU A 154 -8.84 12.12 -1.87
N ARG A 155 -8.70 13.23 -2.61
CA ARG A 155 -8.87 14.60 -2.10
C ARG A 155 -10.30 14.86 -1.59
N GLY A 156 -11.29 14.21 -2.20
CA GLY A 156 -12.70 14.28 -1.80
C GLY A 156 -13.05 13.47 -0.54
N LEU A 157 -12.11 12.73 0.03
CA LEU A 157 -12.36 11.94 1.23
C LEU A 157 -12.67 12.82 2.46
N PRO A 158 -13.52 12.37 3.39
CA PRO A 158 -13.85 13.13 4.60
C PRO A 158 -12.59 13.42 5.42
N GLN A 159 -12.40 14.69 5.82
CA GLN A 159 -11.31 15.13 6.69
C GLN A 159 -11.69 14.90 8.17
N VAL A 160 -11.82 13.65 8.56
CA VAL A 160 -12.30 13.23 9.88
C VAL A 160 -11.33 12.26 10.54
N ARG A 161 -11.31 12.30 11.87
CA ARG A 161 -10.46 11.43 12.70
C ARG A 161 -11.24 10.23 13.24
N ASN A 162 -10.51 9.19 13.63
CA ASN A 162 -11.07 7.97 14.23
C ASN A 162 -12.14 7.28 13.37
N ARG A 163 -11.99 7.39 12.06
CA ARG A 163 -12.83 6.70 11.09
C ARG A 163 -12.06 5.62 10.34
N SER A 164 -12.74 4.53 10.07
CA SER A 164 -12.18 3.45 9.25
C SER A 164 -12.06 3.88 7.79
N ILE A 165 -11.13 3.30 7.07
CA ILE A 165 -11.01 3.46 5.61
C ILE A 165 -12.33 3.10 4.92
N ARG A 166 -12.95 1.97 5.28
CA ARG A 166 -14.24 1.55 4.72
C ARG A 166 -15.31 2.63 4.81
N SER A 167 -15.38 3.33 5.96
CA SER A 167 -16.34 4.44 6.13
C SER A 167 -16.02 5.64 5.21
N GLY A 168 -14.74 5.96 5.02
CA GLY A 168 -14.31 7.04 4.12
C GLY A 168 -14.58 6.74 2.65
N PHE A 169 -14.38 5.49 2.24
CA PHE A 169 -14.51 5.04 0.85
C PHE A 169 -15.92 4.61 0.45
N SER A 170 -16.87 4.58 1.38
CA SER A 170 -18.22 4.04 1.15
C SER A 170 -19.04 4.74 0.04
N ARG A 171 -18.63 5.93 -0.36
CA ARG A 171 -19.29 6.73 -1.42
C ARG A 171 -18.52 6.71 -2.74
N LEU A 172 -17.36 6.08 -2.79
CA LEU A 172 -16.55 5.97 -3.99
C LEU A 172 -17.01 4.75 -4.80
N GLU A 173 -17.08 4.92 -6.11
CA GLU A 173 -17.24 3.81 -7.03
C GLU A 173 -15.86 3.15 -7.22
N VAL A 174 -15.67 1.98 -6.63
CA VAL A 174 -14.40 1.25 -6.61
C VAL A 174 -14.58 -0.08 -7.32
N ALA A 175 -13.84 -0.27 -8.41
CA ALA A 175 -13.82 -1.53 -9.14
C ALA A 175 -13.17 -2.65 -8.31
N ALA A 176 -13.76 -3.84 -8.37
CA ALA A 176 -13.27 -5.01 -7.68
C ALA A 176 -12.29 -5.78 -8.57
N VAL A 177 -11.10 -6.11 -8.05
CA VAL A 177 -10.07 -6.86 -8.77
C VAL A 177 -9.74 -8.14 -8.00
N ALA A 178 -9.73 -9.28 -8.68
CA ALA A 178 -9.35 -10.54 -8.06
C ALA A 178 -7.84 -10.54 -7.69
N ASP A 179 -7.52 -11.10 -6.51
CA ASP A 179 -6.14 -11.34 -6.05
C ASP A 179 -5.92 -12.84 -5.75
N PRO A 180 -5.96 -13.72 -6.76
CA PRO A 180 -5.81 -15.15 -6.57
C PRO A 180 -4.43 -15.57 -6.05
N GLN A 181 -3.45 -14.68 -6.13
CA GLN A 181 -2.12 -14.88 -5.57
C GLN A 181 -1.98 -14.33 -4.14
N HIS A 182 -3.01 -13.73 -3.57
CA HIS A 182 -2.99 -13.12 -2.23
C HIS A 182 -1.81 -12.15 -2.02
N TYR A 183 -1.56 -11.25 -3.00
CA TYR A 183 -0.51 -10.23 -2.91
C TYR A 183 -0.80 -9.16 -1.86
N CYS A 184 -2.06 -8.97 -1.46
CA CYS A 184 -2.46 -8.08 -0.38
C CYS A 184 -2.42 -8.73 1.02
N MET A 185 -1.70 -9.83 1.19
CA MET A 185 -1.53 -10.49 2.48
C MET A 185 -0.74 -9.61 3.45
N ASP A 186 -1.35 -9.31 4.61
CA ASP A 186 -0.71 -8.60 5.71
C ASP A 186 0.21 -9.54 6.52
N VAL A 187 1.29 -9.01 7.07
CA VAL A 187 2.15 -9.70 8.02
C VAL A 187 1.76 -9.28 9.44
N ASP A 188 0.91 -10.09 10.07
CA ASP A 188 0.42 -9.85 11.44
C ASP A 188 0.99 -10.85 12.46
N THR A 189 1.48 -11.99 12.00
CA THR A 189 1.97 -13.09 12.83
C THR A 189 3.33 -13.61 12.32
N PRO A 190 4.10 -14.33 13.16
CA PRO A 190 5.31 -15.03 12.70
C PRO A 190 5.04 -16.04 11.57
N GLU A 191 3.83 -16.62 11.50
CA GLU A 191 3.46 -17.52 10.41
C GLU A 191 3.32 -16.75 9.09
N ASP A 192 2.70 -15.56 9.10
CA ASP A 192 2.60 -14.70 7.92
C ASP A 192 3.99 -14.24 7.45
N ALA A 193 4.89 -13.95 8.39
CA ALA A 193 6.29 -13.65 8.08
C ALA A 193 6.99 -14.79 7.34
N ARG A 194 6.78 -16.05 7.75
CA ARG A 194 7.31 -17.23 7.05
C ARG A 194 6.69 -17.40 5.66
N LYS A 195 5.37 -17.19 5.52
CA LYS A 195 4.69 -17.19 4.20
C LYS A 195 5.27 -16.12 3.28
N LEU A 196 5.49 -14.91 3.80
CA LEU A 196 6.12 -13.83 3.03
C LEU A 196 7.54 -14.22 2.61
N ALA A 197 8.36 -14.75 3.53
CA ALA A 197 9.73 -15.16 3.24
C ALA A 197 9.77 -16.20 2.10
N THR A 198 8.89 -17.20 2.13
CA THR A 198 8.75 -18.18 1.06
C THR A 198 8.43 -17.54 -0.29
N ARG A 199 7.54 -16.56 -0.31
CA ARG A 199 7.12 -15.85 -1.53
C ARG A 199 8.17 -14.88 -2.08
N LEU A 200 9.06 -14.42 -1.20
CA LEU A 200 10.24 -13.61 -1.55
C LEU A 200 11.46 -14.47 -1.90
N GLU A 201 11.31 -15.81 -1.85
CA GLU A 201 12.39 -16.78 -2.10
C GLU A 201 13.59 -16.60 -1.16
N ILE A 202 13.31 -16.19 0.09
CA ILE A 202 14.34 -16.04 1.12
C ILE A 202 14.73 -17.43 1.62
N PRO A 203 16.03 -17.77 1.65
CA PRO A 203 16.49 -19.06 2.17
C PRO A 203 16.05 -19.31 3.61
N PRO A 204 15.64 -20.54 3.98
CA PRO A 204 15.11 -20.84 5.31
C PRO A 204 16.05 -20.50 6.47
N ASP A 205 17.35 -20.67 6.26
CA ASP A 205 18.42 -20.40 7.24
C ASP A 205 18.56 -18.91 7.60
N VAL A 206 18.01 -18.02 6.78
CA VAL A 206 18.00 -16.55 7.00
C VAL A 206 16.72 -16.10 7.73
N VAL A 207 15.65 -16.91 7.72
CA VAL A 207 14.35 -16.53 8.30
C VAL A 207 14.34 -16.70 9.84
N GLU A 208 15.18 -17.60 10.39
CA GLU A 208 15.22 -17.94 11.83
C GLU A 208 16.30 -17.15 12.61
N ALA A 209 17.04 -16.26 11.95
CA ALA A 209 18.07 -15.41 12.57
C ALA A 209 17.49 -14.03 12.92
#